data_748a2bca794b8653e3c8f6f1657f1db6
#
_entry.id   748a2bca794b8653e3c8f6f1657f1db6
#
_cell.length_a   1.000
_cell.length_b   1.000
_cell.length_c   1.000
_cell.angle_alpha   90.00
_cell.angle_beta   90.00
_cell.angle_gamma   90.00
#
_symmetry.space_group_name_H-M   'P 1'
#
loop_
_entity.id
_entity.type
_entity.pdbx_description
1 polymer ?
#
loop_
_entity_poly.entity_id
_entity_poly.type
_entity_poly.pdbx_seq_one_letter_code
_entity_poly.pdbx_strand_id
1 'polypeptide(L)'
;LSFFSASAVAVPAFVASLHAAHAADALQDPANPAVDASAVAARDAAGGADPRRALLMRNAFARDVTRRLKVPVAEQRAYGDRVQQALEENELGNLSGEYVVLVDRNENVQALFIYFRAIPADTWQMIGASPVATGRPGQYDHFITPLGVFEHTPDNMDFRAEGTMNENGIRGYGTHDMRIFDLGWAQAERGWGKGGISQMRFQMHATDPDKLEPILGIRHSKGCVRMPASLNVFLDHYGILDREYEALVDEGRSLWVLHSDRVATPWAGRYIVVVDSQRKARPVWSPPPSRKVRAKVPPNADTAD
;
A
#
# COMPACT_ATOMS: atom_id res chain seq x y z
N LEU A 1 -50.62 -38.84 61.99
CA LEU A 1 -49.25 -39.10 61.66
C LEU A 1 -49.12 -38.98 60.14
N SER A 2 -48.93 -37.79 59.59
CA SER A 2 -48.73 -37.60 58.14
C SER A 2 -47.77 -36.44 57.92
N PHE A 3 -46.68 -36.74 57.28
CA PHE A 3 -45.67 -35.79 56.85
C PHE A 3 -46.10 -35.18 55.50
N PHE A 4 -46.14 -33.84 55.40
CA PHE A 4 -46.22 -33.13 54.15
C PHE A 4 -44.80 -32.59 53.80
N SER A 5 -44.32 -32.99 52.67
CA SER A 5 -43.11 -32.51 52.05
C SER A 5 -43.49 -31.38 51.08
N ALA A 6 -42.89 -30.20 51.24
CA ALA A 6 -43.03 -29.06 50.34
C ALA A 6 -41.87 -29.05 49.36
N SER A 7 -42.19 -29.21 48.07
CA SER A 7 -41.19 -29.05 46.99
C SER A 7 -41.11 -27.61 46.56
N ALA A 8 -39.90 -27.01 46.63
CA ALA A 8 -39.59 -25.71 46.11
C ALA A 8 -39.28 -25.78 44.61
N VAL A 9 -39.99 -25.02 43.83
CA VAL A 9 -39.74 -24.80 42.41
C VAL A 9 -38.70 -23.70 42.25
N ALA A 10 -37.54 -24.07 41.71
CA ALA A 10 -36.50 -23.09 41.34
C ALA A 10 -36.74 -22.64 39.87
N VAL A 11 -36.88 -21.34 39.71
CA VAL A 11 -36.94 -20.65 38.41
C VAL A 11 -35.49 -20.36 37.94
N PRO A 12 -35.05 -20.72 36.76
CA PRO A 12 -33.79 -20.25 36.24
C PRO A 12 -34.00 -18.90 35.55
N ALA A 13 -33.41 -17.87 36.13
CA ALA A 13 -33.25 -16.56 35.47
C ALA A 13 -31.81 -16.39 35.02
N PHE A 14 -31.65 -15.77 33.84
CA PHE A 14 -30.46 -15.12 33.35
C PHE A 14 -29.28 -15.96 32.84
N VAL A 15 -29.30 -16.26 31.54
CA VAL A 15 -28.09 -16.31 30.71
C VAL A 15 -28.41 -15.69 29.34
N ALA A 16 -28.36 -14.38 29.24
CA ALA A 16 -28.49 -13.69 27.93
C ALA A 16 -27.76 -12.33 27.87
N SER A 17 -26.62 -12.16 28.53
CA SER A 17 -25.91 -10.85 28.49
C SER A 17 -24.39 -10.92 28.38
N LEU A 18 -23.77 -12.07 28.14
CA LEU A 18 -22.30 -12.16 28.08
C LEU A 18 -21.69 -12.24 26.66
N HIS A 19 -22.49 -12.32 25.60
CA HIS A 19 -21.92 -12.49 24.25
C HIS A 19 -21.71 -11.17 23.49
N ALA A 20 -22.36 -10.08 23.89
CA ALA A 20 -22.20 -8.80 23.21
C ALA A 20 -20.94 -8.02 23.64
N ALA A 21 -20.49 -8.23 24.89
CA ALA A 21 -19.31 -7.54 25.40
C ALA A 21 -17.98 -8.09 24.84
N HIS A 22 -17.91 -9.38 24.53
CA HIS A 22 -16.69 -10.01 23.98
C HIS A 22 -16.40 -9.65 22.52
N ALA A 23 -17.43 -9.33 21.74
CA ALA A 23 -17.23 -8.93 20.34
C ALA A 23 -16.69 -7.49 20.20
N ALA A 24 -17.03 -6.61 21.14
CA ALA A 24 -16.54 -5.23 21.16
C ALA A 24 -15.06 -5.15 21.62
N ASP A 25 -14.67 -6.02 22.56
CA ASP A 25 -13.29 -6.06 23.09
C ASP A 25 -12.30 -6.67 22.09
N ALA A 26 -12.76 -7.62 21.25
CA ALA A 26 -11.92 -8.22 20.19
C ALA A 26 -11.56 -7.23 19.07
N LEU A 27 -12.33 -6.16 18.91
CA LEU A 27 -12.07 -5.10 17.92
C LEU A 27 -11.04 -4.06 18.42
N GLN A 28 -10.67 -4.07 19.69
CA GLN A 28 -9.78 -3.10 20.33
C GLN A 28 -8.37 -3.65 20.63
N ASP A 29 -8.15 -4.95 20.47
CA ASP A 29 -6.83 -5.58 20.71
C ASP A 29 -5.96 -5.55 19.44
N PRO A 30 -4.93 -4.69 19.35
CA PRO A 30 -4.03 -4.64 18.20
C PRO A 30 -3.14 -5.89 18.06
N ALA A 31 -3.18 -6.81 19.02
CA ALA A 31 -2.43 -8.06 19.03
C ALA A 31 -3.24 -9.27 18.52
N ASN A 32 -4.54 -9.11 18.24
CA ASN A 32 -5.37 -10.20 17.74
C ASN A 32 -5.29 -10.34 16.21
N PRO A 33 -4.61 -11.37 15.67
CA PRO A 33 -4.44 -11.55 14.23
C PRO A 33 -5.72 -11.99 13.49
N ALA A 34 -6.84 -12.18 14.20
CA ALA A 34 -8.07 -12.74 13.65
C ALA A 34 -9.09 -11.69 13.18
N VAL A 35 -8.73 -10.40 13.15
CA VAL A 35 -9.60 -9.39 12.52
C VAL A 35 -9.43 -9.52 11.01
N ASP A 36 -10.33 -10.28 10.40
CA ASP A 36 -10.38 -10.55 8.97
C ASP A 36 -10.60 -9.26 8.15
N ALA A 37 -10.11 -9.26 6.91
CA ALA A 37 -10.37 -8.19 5.95
C ALA A 37 -11.87 -7.98 5.69
N SER A 38 -12.68 -9.02 5.81
CA SER A 38 -14.15 -8.95 5.81
C SER A 38 -14.68 -8.03 6.92
N ALA A 39 -13.98 -7.92 8.06
CA ALA A 39 -14.34 -6.98 9.13
C ALA A 39 -14.07 -5.51 8.74
N VAL A 40 -13.08 -5.26 7.86
CA VAL A 40 -12.84 -3.92 7.28
C VAL A 40 -13.99 -3.51 6.38
N ALA A 41 -14.50 -4.46 5.56
CA ALA A 41 -15.60 -4.22 4.63
C ALA A 41 -16.99 -4.28 5.26
N ALA A 42 -17.13 -4.72 6.53
CA ALA A 42 -18.44 -4.83 7.17
C ALA A 42 -19.12 -3.46 7.31
N ARG A 43 -20.39 -3.39 6.92
CA ARG A 43 -21.23 -2.21 7.04
C ARG A 43 -21.88 -2.15 8.42
N ASP A 44 -22.19 -0.94 8.87
CA ASP A 44 -22.99 -0.74 10.08
C ASP A 44 -24.47 -1.13 9.84
N ALA A 45 -25.30 -1.05 10.92
CA ALA A 45 -26.71 -1.37 10.83
C ALA A 45 -27.52 -0.43 9.90
N ALA A 46 -26.96 0.72 9.54
CA ALA A 46 -27.55 1.69 8.61
C ALA A 46 -27.04 1.50 7.16
N GLY A 47 -26.17 0.49 6.93
CA GLY A 47 -25.59 0.21 5.62
C GLY A 47 -24.38 1.10 5.25
N GLY A 48 -23.96 1.98 6.15
CA GLY A 48 -22.76 2.81 6.02
C GLY A 48 -21.53 2.12 6.60
N ALA A 49 -20.36 2.41 6.07
CA ALA A 49 -19.10 1.98 6.65
C ALA A 49 -18.53 3.11 7.53
N ASP A 50 -18.29 2.85 8.82
CA ASP A 50 -17.55 3.80 9.67
C ASP A 50 -16.13 3.97 9.10
N PRO A 51 -15.74 5.19 8.65
CA PRO A 51 -14.43 5.41 8.04
C PRO A 51 -13.25 5.05 8.95
N ARG A 52 -13.44 5.07 10.28
CA ARG A 52 -12.38 4.68 11.23
C ARG A 52 -12.00 3.20 11.10
N ARG A 53 -12.89 2.37 10.59
CA ARG A 53 -12.62 0.94 10.31
C ARG A 53 -11.55 0.74 9.23
N ALA A 54 -11.33 1.73 8.36
CA ALA A 54 -10.22 1.70 7.41
C ALA A 54 -8.86 1.45 8.09
N LEU A 55 -8.69 1.87 9.35
CA LEU A 55 -7.47 1.65 10.13
C LEU A 55 -7.23 0.17 10.48
N LEU A 56 -8.26 -0.69 10.44
CA LEU A 56 -8.12 -2.13 10.61
C LEU A 56 -7.27 -2.76 9.50
N MET A 57 -7.11 -2.08 8.36
CA MET A 57 -6.21 -2.49 7.27
C MET A 57 -4.75 -2.64 7.73
N ARG A 58 -4.36 -2.03 8.87
CA ARG A 58 -3.06 -2.26 9.51
C ARG A 58 -2.82 -3.73 9.84
N ASN A 59 -3.86 -4.44 10.29
CA ASN A 59 -3.76 -5.86 10.65
C ASN A 59 -3.56 -6.71 9.40
N ALA A 60 -4.32 -6.44 8.33
CA ALA A 60 -4.13 -7.09 7.03
C ALA A 60 -2.72 -6.80 6.47
N PHE A 61 -2.27 -5.53 6.51
CA PHE A 61 -0.92 -5.16 6.09
C PHE A 61 0.16 -5.90 6.89
N ALA A 62 0.00 -6.00 8.22
CA ALA A 62 0.95 -6.70 9.09
C ALA A 62 0.99 -8.22 8.82
N ARG A 63 -0.12 -8.82 8.41
CA ARG A 63 -0.22 -10.24 8.07
C ARG A 63 0.34 -10.55 6.69
N ASP A 64 -0.03 -9.76 5.68
CA ASP A 64 0.12 -10.11 4.26
C ASP A 64 1.39 -9.53 3.63
N VAL A 65 1.87 -8.37 4.09
CA VAL A 65 3.08 -7.76 3.56
C VAL A 65 4.30 -8.27 4.33
N THR A 66 5.16 -9.03 3.64
CA THR A 66 6.33 -9.68 4.28
C THR A 66 7.49 -8.72 4.54
N ARG A 67 7.70 -7.73 3.65
CA ARG A 67 8.77 -6.72 3.79
C ARG A 67 8.21 -5.41 4.32
N ARG A 68 8.28 -5.22 5.62
CA ARG A 68 7.75 -4.04 6.32
C ARG A 68 8.85 -3.21 6.96
N LEU A 69 8.66 -1.89 6.99
CA LEU A 69 9.51 -0.95 7.71
C LEU A 69 8.88 -0.61 9.07
N LYS A 70 9.68 -0.65 10.13
CA LYS A 70 9.25 -0.26 11.48
C LYS A 70 9.46 1.25 11.67
N VAL A 71 8.55 2.03 11.12
CA VAL A 71 8.62 3.51 11.15
C VAL A 71 8.24 4.02 12.53
N PRO A 72 9.09 4.82 13.22
CA PRO A 72 8.75 5.42 14.51
C PRO A 72 7.54 6.36 14.42
N VAL A 73 6.75 6.49 15.50
CA VAL A 73 5.51 7.29 15.51
C VAL A 73 5.75 8.75 15.11
N ALA A 74 6.87 9.36 15.55
CA ALA A 74 7.23 10.71 15.14
C ALA A 74 7.44 10.84 13.61
N GLU A 75 8.09 9.84 13.01
CA GLU A 75 8.28 9.77 11.56
C GLU A 75 6.96 9.51 10.82
N GLN A 76 6.08 8.67 11.36
CA GLN A 76 4.75 8.45 10.79
C GLN A 76 3.97 9.76 10.69
N ARG A 77 4.01 10.60 11.74
CA ARG A 77 3.39 11.92 11.74
C ARG A 77 4.02 12.85 10.71
N ALA A 78 5.36 12.95 10.71
CA ALA A 78 6.09 13.80 9.78
C ALA A 78 5.84 13.43 8.29
N TYR A 79 5.64 12.13 7.98
CA TYR A 79 5.25 11.71 6.64
C TYR A 79 3.76 11.95 6.36
N GLY A 80 2.89 11.87 7.36
CA GLY A 80 1.49 12.31 7.25
C GLY A 80 1.37 13.81 6.93
N ASP A 81 2.21 14.65 7.55
CA ASP A 81 2.29 16.08 7.25
C ASP A 81 2.77 16.33 5.81
N ARG A 82 3.69 15.50 5.28
CA ARG A 82 4.12 15.58 3.87
C ARG A 82 3.02 15.19 2.89
N VAL A 83 2.18 14.18 3.25
CA VAL A 83 0.97 13.87 2.47
C VAL A 83 0.06 15.09 2.43
N GLN A 84 -0.22 15.69 3.58
CA GLN A 84 -1.09 16.86 3.68
C GLN A 84 -0.56 18.02 2.84
N GLN A 85 0.72 18.36 2.99
CA GLN A 85 1.33 19.45 2.25
C GLN A 85 1.25 19.22 0.73
N ALA A 86 1.61 18.02 0.25
CA ALA A 86 1.57 17.71 -1.17
C ALA A 86 0.15 17.78 -1.73
N LEU A 87 -0.84 17.33 -0.97
CA LEU A 87 -2.25 17.42 -1.38
C LEU A 87 -2.75 18.86 -1.38
N GLU A 88 -2.36 19.70 -0.41
CA GLU A 88 -2.70 21.13 -0.37
C GLU A 88 -2.13 21.88 -1.58
N GLU A 89 -0.88 21.61 -1.95
CA GLU A 89 -0.22 22.19 -3.13
C GLU A 89 -0.91 21.80 -4.45
N ASN A 90 -1.76 20.76 -4.43
CA ASN A 90 -2.53 20.28 -5.57
C ASN A 90 -4.06 20.45 -5.39
N GLU A 91 -4.51 21.37 -4.53
CA GLU A 91 -5.92 21.70 -4.26
C GLU A 91 -6.75 20.52 -3.67
N LEU A 92 -6.08 19.50 -3.16
CA LEU A 92 -6.68 18.31 -2.56
C LEU A 92 -6.59 18.30 -1.01
N GLY A 93 -6.35 19.43 -0.38
CA GLY A 93 -6.11 19.54 1.07
C GLY A 93 -7.24 18.99 1.94
N ASN A 94 -8.48 18.91 1.44
CA ASN A 94 -9.63 18.34 2.14
C ASN A 94 -9.88 16.84 1.84
N LEU A 95 -9.01 16.17 1.07
CA LEU A 95 -9.14 14.76 0.74
C LEU A 95 -9.22 13.92 2.02
N SER A 96 -10.23 13.05 2.11
CA SER A 96 -10.46 12.16 3.24
C SER A 96 -11.38 11.01 2.86
N GLY A 97 -11.46 9.96 3.70
CA GLY A 97 -12.31 8.80 3.45
C GLY A 97 -11.75 7.86 2.38
N GLU A 98 -10.48 8.02 2.00
CA GLU A 98 -9.79 7.14 1.05
C GLU A 98 -8.32 6.96 1.42
N TYR A 99 -7.72 5.83 0.99
CA TYR A 99 -6.29 5.60 1.16
C TYR A 99 -5.48 6.47 0.21
N VAL A 100 -4.29 6.89 0.67
CA VAL A 100 -3.29 7.57 -0.14
C VAL A 100 -1.98 6.81 -0.02
N VAL A 101 -1.34 6.55 -1.15
CA VAL A 101 0.01 5.98 -1.20
C VAL A 101 1.01 7.12 -1.26
N LEU A 102 2.01 7.10 -0.39
CA LEU A 102 3.13 8.04 -0.40
C LEU A 102 4.43 7.31 -0.71
N VAL A 103 5.21 7.81 -1.64
CA VAL A 103 6.56 7.31 -1.96
C VAL A 103 7.59 8.38 -1.65
N ASP A 104 8.57 8.07 -0.81
CA ASP A 104 9.76 8.91 -0.64
C ASP A 104 10.90 8.37 -1.51
N ARG A 105 11.20 9.11 -2.59
CA ARG A 105 12.27 8.78 -3.55
C ARG A 105 13.68 9.12 -3.06
N ASN A 106 13.82 9.73 -1.86
CA ASN A 106 15.12 10.10 -1.33
C ASN A 106 16.05 8.88 -1.25
N GLU A 107 17.29 9.02 -1.69
CA GLU A 107 18.26 7.89 -1.71
C GLU A 107 18.54 7.31 -0.33
N ASN A 108 18.35 8.09 0.72
CA ASN A 108 18.48 7.67 2.10
C ASN A 108 17.19 7.08 2.70
N VAL A 109 16.11 7.00 1.94
CA VAL A 109 14.81 6.46 2.42
C VAL A 109 14.33 5.31 1.56
N GLN A 110 13.92 5.56 0.31
CA GLN A 110 13.40 4.54 -0.61
C GLN A 110 12.30 3.69 0.04
N ALA A 111 11.21 4.35 0.41
CA ALA A 111 10.08 3.75 1.11
C ALA A 111 8.75 4.16 0.50
N LEU A 112 7.78 3.23 0.54
CA LEU A 112 6.38 3.47 0.26
C LEU A 112 5.60 3.34 1.58
N PHE A 113 4.66 4.24 1.78
CA PHE A 113 3.75 4.30 2.92
C PHE A 113 2.31 4.30 2.42
N ILE A 114 1.40 3.71 3.17
CA ILE A 114 -0.04 3.82 2.94
C ILE A 114 -0.61 4.62 4.10
N TYR A 115 -1.39 5.66 3.78
CA TYR A 115 -2.03 6.54 4.73
C TYR A 115 -3.55 6.53 4.57
N PHE A 116 -4.24 6.85 5.66
CA PHE A 116 -5.68 7.06 5.68
C PHE A 116 -6.03 8.20 6.64
N ARG A 117 -7.05 8.95 6.26
CA ARG A 117 -7.67 9.98 7.10
C ARG A 117 -9.19 9.89 6.94
N ALA A 118 -9.93 9.79 8.07
CA ALA A 118 -11.38 9.57 8.03
C ALA A 118 -12.16 10.82 7.60
N ILE A 119 -11.83 11.97 8.17
CA ILE A 119 -12.44 13.28 7.86
C ILE A 119 -11.34 14.36 7.72
N PRO A 120 -11.59 15.48 7.04
CA PRO A 120 -10.57 16.51 6.81
C PRO A 120 -9.94 17.10 8.10
N ALA A 121 -10.64 17.07 9.23
CA ALA A 121 -10.14 17.57 10.51
C ALA A 121 -9.18 16.59 11.20
N ASP A 122 -9.13 15.31 10.78
CA ASP A 122 -8.24 14.32 11.35
C ASP A 122 -6.83 14.44 10.76
N THR A 123 -5.84 13.93 11.50
CA THR A 123 -4.49 13.74 10.99
C THR A 123 -4.39 12.48 10.13
N TRP A 124 -3.50 12.48 9.16
CA TRP A 124 -3.17 11.29 8.37
C TRP A 124 -2.57 10.19 9.25
N GLN A 125 -3.11 9.00 9.14
CA GLN A 125 -2.72 7.83 9.93
C GLN A 125 -2.09 6.77 9.04
N MET A 126 -0.88 6.34 9.37
CA MET A 126 -0.17 5.32 8.60
C MET A 126 -0.81 3.94 8.79
N ILE A 127 -1.11 3.26 7.69
CA ILE A 127 -1.52 1.86 7.64
C ILE A 127 -0.29 0.95 7.71
N GLY A 128 0.72 1.24 6.89
CA GLY A 128 1.95 0.50 6.86
C GLY A 128 3.00 1.13 5.97
N ALA A 129 4.21 0.58 6.00
CA ALA A 129 5.33 1.01 5.17
C ALA A 129 6.20 -0.17 4.71
N SER A 130 6.75 -0.05 3.49
CA SER A 130 7.55 -1.08 2.84
C SER A 130 8.74 -0.46 2.10
N PRO A 131 9.90 -1.15 2.01
CA PRO A 131 11.00 -0.66 1.17
C PRO A 131 10.62 -0.76 -0.31
N VAL A 132 11.03 0.23 -1.08
CA VAL A 132 10.86 0.28 -2.54
C VAL A 132 12.19 0.59 -3.23
N ALA A 133 12.18 0.63 -4.56
CA ALA A 133 13.26 1.21 -5.34
C ALA A 133 12.69 2.17 -6.38
N THR A 134 13.31 3.34 -6.48
CA THR A 134 12.99 4.39 -7.44
C THR A 134 14.10 4.58 -8.46
N GLY A 135 13.94 5.53 -9.37
CA GLY A 135 14.86 5.80 -10.46
C GLY A 135 16.29 6.03 -10.03
N ARG A 136 17.23 5.30 -10.64
CA ARG A 136 18.66 5.40 -10.42
C ARG A 136 19.29 6.24 -11.53
N PRO A 137 19.79 7.46 -11.26
CA PRO A 137 20.50 8.23 -12.26
C PRO A 137 21.86 7.61 -12.62
N GLY A 138 22.42 8.02 -13.75
CA GLY A 138 23.76 7.65 -14.19
C GLY A 138 23.84 6.68 -15.36
N GLN A 139 22.73 6.17 -15.85
CA GLN A 139 22.66 5.31 -17.04
C GLN A 139 21.69 5.88 -18.06
N TYR A 140 21.89 5.58 -19.34
CA TYR A 140 20.99 5.96 -20.42
C TYR A 140 19.57 5.38 -20.15
N ASP A 141 18.55 6.17 -20.46
CA ASP A 141 17.14 5.84 -20.25
C ASP A 141 16.73 5.63 -18.78
N HIS A 142 17.54 6.11 -17.85
CA HIS A 142 17.19 6.08 -16.41
C HIS A 142 16.72 7.45 -15.94
N PHE A 143 15.43 7.59 -15.70
CA PHE A 143 14.82 8.78 -15.12
C PHE A 143 14.95 8.81 -13.61
N ILE A 144 14.97 10.01 -13.05
CA ILE A 144 14.70 10.20 -11.63
C ILE A 144 13.18 10.16 -11.47
N THR A 145 12.66 9.30 -10.60
CA THR A 145 11.21 9.16 -10.38
C THR A 145 10.56 10.54 -10.17
N PRO A 146 9.51 10.90 -10.91
CA PRO A 146 8.92 12.24 -10.84
C PRO A 146 8.34 12.54 -9.46
N LEU A 147 8.39 13.81 -9.05
CA LEU A 147 7.69 14.32 -7.86
C LEU A 147 6.29 14.77 -8.24
N GLY A 148 5.36 14.72 -7.30
CA GLY A 148 4.01 15.24 -7.47
C GLY A 148 2.93 14.34 -6.92
N VAL A 149 1.70 14.68 -7.23
CA VAL A 149 0.49 13.88 -6.95
C VAL A 149 0.02 13.29 -8.27
N PHE A 150 -0.11 11.98 -8.31
CA PHE A 150 -0.53 11.21 -9.49
C PHE A 150 -1.86 10.53 -9.19
N GLU A 151 -2.77 10.57 -10.15
CA GLU A 151 -4.05 9.90 -10.04
C GLU A 151 -4.01 8.57 -10.78
N HIS A 152 -4.48 7.51 -10.12
CA HIS A 152 -4.59 6.18 -10.69
C HIS A 152 -6.01 5.98 -11.21
N THR A 153 -6.15 5.92 -12.53
CA THR A 153 -7.45 5.85 -13.21
C THR A 153 -7.42 4.84 -14.36
N PRO A 154 -8.59 4.27 -14.73
CA PRO A 154 -8.71 3.38 -15.88
C PRO A 154 -8.40 4.02 -17.24
N ASP A 155 -8.24 5.36 -17.32
CA ASP A 155 -7.78 6.03 -18.54
C ASP A 155 -6.38 5.57 -18.95
N ASN A 156 -5.59 5.17 -17.95
CA ASN A 156 -4.36 4.44 -18.11
C ASN A 156 -4.58 3.03 -17.54
N MET A 157 -5.24 2.17 -18.33
CA MET A 157 -5.60 0.84 -17.88
C MET A 157 -4.39 0.05 -17.42
N ASP A 158 -4.47 -0.47 -16.19
CA ASP A 158 -3.49 -1.38 -15.64
C ASP A 158 -3.38 -2.66 -16.47
N PHE A 159 -2.30 -3.37 -16.29
CA PHE A 159 -2.09 -4.66 -16.93
C PHE A 159 -1.42 -5.65 -15.97
N ARG A 160 -1.28 -6.90 -16.40
CA ARG A 160 -0.69 -7.98 -15.62
C ARG A 160 0.65 -8.39 -16.21
N ALA A 161 1.64 -8.64 -15.34
CA ALA A 161 2.96 -9.08 -15.72
C ALA A 161 2.91 -10.45 -16.39
N GLU A 162 3.63 -10.63 -17.49
CA GLU A 162 3.81 -11.95 -18.12
C GLU A 162 4.71 -12.87 -17.29
N GLY A 163 5.57 -12.31 -16.44
CA GLY A 163 6.52 -13.05 -15.62
C GLY A 163 7.69 -13.63 -16.40
N THR A 164 7.93 -13.14 -17.62
CA THR A 164 9.04 -13.53 -18.47
C THR A 164 10.38 -13.02 -17.90
N MET A 165 11.46 -13.72 -18.19
CA MET A 165 12.82 -13.32 -17.82
C MET A 165 13.50 -12.69 -19.01
N ASN A 166 14.22 -11.58 -18.76
CA ASN A 166 15.14 -11.01 -19.72
C ASN A 166 16.42 -11.86 -19.86
N GLU A 167 17.36 -11.45 -20.73
CA GLU A 167 18.65 -12.12 -20.96
C GLU A 167 19.50 -12.28 -19.70
N ASN A 168 19.30 -11.43 -18.68
CA ASN A 168 19.99 -11.51 -17.37
C ASN A 168 19.25 -12.43 -16.38
N GLY A 169 18.17 -13.10 -16.81
CA GLY A 169 17.33 -13.93 -15.97
C GLY A 169 16.60 -13.11 -14.88
N ILE A 170 16.16 -11.91 -15.22
CA ILE A 170 15.45 -10.97 -14.34
C ILE A 170 14.03 -10.78 -14.89
N ARG A 171 13.04 -10.82 -13.97
CA ARG A 171 11.64 -10.46 -14.24
C ARG A 171 11.41 -9.02 -13.81
N GLY A 172 11.46 -8.08 -14.75
CA GLY A 172 11.39 -6.65 -14.45
C GLY A 172 10.11 -6.25 -13.70
N TYR A 173 8.95 -6.80 -14.12
CA TYR A 173 7.63 -6.56 -13.53
C TYR A 173 7.22 -7.60 -12.47
N GLY A 174 8.13 -8.48 -12.06
CA GLY A 174 7.85 -9.53 -11.08
C GLY A 174 7.39 -10.83 -11.71
N THR A 175 6.75 -11.69 -10.96
CA THR A 175 6.23 -12.98 -11.44
C THR A 175 4.96 -12.79 -12.27
N HIS A 176 4.58 -13.85 -12.99
CA HIS A 176 3.33 -13.87 -13.76
C HIS A 176 2.15 -13.37 -12.90
N ASP A 177 1.27 -12.60 -13.53
CA ASP A 177 0.02 -12.09 -13.00
C ASP A 177 0.15 -10.98 -11.93
N MET A 178 1.36 -10.51 -11.59
CA MET A 178 1.54 -9.30 -10.77
C MET A 178 0.95 -8.09 -11.49
N ARG A 179 0.22 -7.23 -10.74
CA ARG A 179 -0.42 -6.05 -11.31
C ARG A 179 0.60 -4.92 -11.51
N ILE A 180 0.54 -4.28 -12.66
CA ILE A 180 1.25 -3.05 -12.95
C ILE A 180 0.24 -1.90 -12.84
N PHE A 181 0.40 -1.06 -11.82
CA PHE A 181 -0.38 0.15 -11.60
C PHE A 181 0.17 1.23 -12.52
N ASP A 182 -0.59 1.58 -13.55
CA ASP A 182 -0.16 2.51 -14.59
C ASP A 182 -0.67 3.93 -14.31
N LEU A 183 0.24 4.86 -14.10
CA LEU A 183 -0.05 6.26 -13.77
C LEU A 183 0.08 7.19 -14.99
N GLY A 184 0.21 6.60 -16.19
CA GLY A 184 0.29 7.35 -17.43
C GLY A 184 1.65 7.99 -17.70
N TRP A 185 1.63 8.99 -18.57
CA TRP A 185 2.83 9.75 -18.95
C TRP A 185 3.10 10.88 -17.97
N ALA A 186 4.31 10.92 -17.44
CA ALA A 186 4.76 11.94 -16.50
C ALA A 186 6.03 12.65 -17.01
N GLN A 187 6.15 13.94 -16.69
CA GLN A 187 7.39 14.69 -16.90
C GLN A 187 8.38 14.29 -15.79
N ALA A 188 9.56 13.83 -16.19
CA ALA A 188 10.58 13.41 -15.26
C ALA A 188 11.96 13.92 -15.66
N GLU A 189 12.82 14.09 -14.69
CA GLU A 189 14.21 14.47 -14.91
C GLU A 189 14.99 13.28 -15.47
N ARG A 190 15.73 13.53 -16.57
CA ARG A 190 16.64 12.54 -17.12
C ARG A 190 17.85 12.37 -16.21
N GLY A 191 18.07 11.15 -15.75
CA GLY A 191 19.23 10.81 -14.93
C GLY A 191 20.53 10.60 -15.73
N TRP A 192 20.56 10.97 -17.03
CA TRP A 192 21.69 10.73 -17.93
C TRP A 192 21.99 11.94 -18.84
N GLY A 193 23.13 11.89 -19.50
CA GLY A 193 23.58 12.92 -20.45
C GLY A 193 23.73 14.28 -19.76
N LYS A 194 23.14 15.33 -20.34
CA LYS A 194 23.11 16.69 -19.78
C LYS A 194 21.90 16.92 -18.86
N GLY A 195 21.18 15.88 -18.48
CA GLY A 195 19.93 16.02 -17.72
C GLY A 195 18.78 16.62 -18.55
N GLY A 196 17.93 17.42 -17.89
CA GLY A 196 16.74 18.03 -18.48
C GLY A 196 15.50 17.17 -18.29
N ILE A 197 14.34 17.69 -18.68
CA ILE A 197 13.04 17.04 -18.51
C ILE A 197 12.64 16.30 -19.78
N SER A 198 12.03 15.13 -19.63
CA SER A 198 11.42 14.37 -20.73
C SER A 198 10.24 13.55 -20.19
N GLN A 199 9.42 13.03 -21.10
CA GLN A 199 8.32 12.17 -20.73
C GLN A 199 8.79 10.74 -20.48
N MET A 200 8.22 10.11 -19.44
CA MET A 200 8.33 8.67 -19.19
C MET A 200 6.96 8.09 -18.84
N ARG A 201 6.76 6.81 -19.13
CA ARG A 201 5.63 6.08 -18.60
C ARG A 201 5.88 5.80 -17.13
N PHE A 202 5.05 6.35 -16.26
CA PHE A 202 5.22 6.21 -14.81
C PHE A 202 4.35 5.09 -14.27
N GLN A 203 4.96 4.12 -13.62
CA GLN A 203 4.29 2.92 -13.12
C GLN A 203 4.79 2.54 -11.74
N MET A 204 3.93 1.81 -11.00
CA MET A 204 4.30 1.07 -9.80
C MET A 204 4.04 -0.41 -10.02
N HIS A 205 5.01 -1.26 -9.70
CA HIS A 205 4.93 -2.68 -9.97
C HIS A 205 5.82 -3.51 -9.04
N ALA A 206 5.58 -4.82 -8.97
CA ALA A 206 6.49 -5.74 -8.34
C ALA A 206 7.84 -5.79 -9.07
N THR A 207 8.79 -6.50 -8.53
CA THR A 207 10.10 -6.73 -9.15
C THR A 207 10.50 -8.19 -9.02
N ASP A 208 11.60 -8.58 -9.66
CA ASP A 208 12.11 -9.97 -9.58
C ASP A 208 12.29 -10.39 -8.10
N PRO A 209 11.60 -11.45 -7.64
CA PRO A 209 11.61 -11.84 -6.23
C PRO A 209 12.97 -12.37 -5.78
N ASP A 210 13.76 -12.96 -6.69
CA ASP A 210 14.99 -13.65 -6.35
C ASP A 210 16.21 -12.71 -6.36
N LYS A 211 16.25 -11.78 -7.31
CA LYS A 211 17.41 -10.90 -7.56
C LYS A 211 17.18 -9.46 -7.12
N LEU A 212 16.01 -8.87 -7.42
CA LEU A 212 15.79 -7.44 -7.22
C LEU A 212 14.98 -7.11 -5.97
N GLU A 213 14.03 -7.92 -5.57
CA GLU A 213 13.30 -7.69 -4.33
C GLU A 213 14.23 -7.65 -3.09
N PRO A 214 15.25 -8.53 -2.96
CA PRO A 214 16.19 -8.46 -1.86
C PRO A 214 16.99 -7.15 -1.78
N ILE A 215 17.13 -6.39 -2.86
CA ILE A 215 17.87 -5.12 -2.89
C ILE A 215 16.98 -3.89 -2.81
N LEU A 216 15.66 -4.03 -2.62
CA LEU A 216 14.79 -2.89 -2.33
C LEU A 216 15.27 -2.11 -1.10
N GLY A 217 15.09 -0.79 -1.13
CA GLY A 217 15.64 0.16 -0.16
C GLY A 217 16.81 0.98 -0.72
N ILE A 218 17.18 0.79 -1.99
CA ILE A 218 18.12 1.65 -2.74
C ILE A 218 17.55 1.95 -4.14
N ARG A 219 17.99 3.02 -4.76
CA ARG A 219 17.64 3.35 -6.15
C ARG A 219 18.20 2.31 -7.12
N HIS A 220 17.36 1.70 -7.95
CA HIS A 220 17.79 0.78 -9.01
C HIS A 220 16.75 0.55 -10.11
N SER A 221 15.74 1.42 -10.27
CA SER A 221 14.81 1.37 -11.40
C SER A 221 15.18 2.36 -12.51
N LYS A 222 14.50 2.27 -13.66
CA LYS A 222 14.57 3.27 -14.74
C LYS A 222 13.68 4.50 -14.51
N GLY A 223 13.01 4.59 -13.36
CA GLY A 223 12.11 5.71 -13.00
C GLY A 223 10.82 5.25 -12.32
N CYS A 224 10.31 4.07 -12.64
CA CYS A 224 9.14 3.47 -11.98
C CYS A 224 9.42 3.15 -10.50
N VAL A 225 8.36 2.95 -9.73
CA VAL A 225 8.46 2.51 -8.33
C VAL A 225 8.36 0.99 -8.29
N ARG A 226 9.45 0.33 -7.89
CA ARG A 226 9.49 -1.12 -7.67
C ARG A 226 9.19 -1.44 -6.22
N MET A 227 8.32 -2.42 -6.00
CA MET A 227 7.88 -2.83 -4.67
C MET A 227 8.03 -4.35 -4.46
N PRO A 228 7.97 -4.84 -3.20
CA PRO A 228 7.90 -6.27 -2.93
C PRO A 228 6.64 -6.90 -3.54
N ALA A 229 6.75 -8.16 -3.98
CA ALA A 229 5.61 -8.92 -4.50
C ALA A 229 4.44 -8.96 -3.51
N SER A 230 4.71 -9.15 -2.21
CA SER A 230 3.67 -9.17 -1.17
C SER A 230 2.94 -7.83 -1.01
N LEU A 231 3.61 -6.69 -1.23
CA LEU A 231 2.95 -5.38 -1.24
C LEU A 231 2.10 -5.20 -2.50
N ASN A 232 2.59 -5.64 -3.66
CA ASN A 232 1.84 -5.59 -4.90
C ASN A 232 0.52 -6.38 -4.79
N VAL A 233 0.60 -7.63 -4.31
CA VAL A 233 -0.57 -8.46 -4.04
C VAL A 233 -1.52 -7.81 -3.03
N PHE A 234 -0.97 -7.17 -1.98
CA PHE A 234 -1.78 -6.48 -0.98
C PHE A 234 -2.56 -5.30 -1.59
N LEU A 235 -1.91 -4.45 -2.38
CA LEU A 235 -2.57 -3.32 -3.03
C LEU A 235 -3.67 -3.79 -3.98
N ASP A 236 -3.42 -4.84 -4.74
CA ASP A 236 -4.33 -5.44 -5.72
C ASP A 236 -5.50 -6.16 -5.06
N HIS A 237 -5.22 -7.07 -4.11
CA HIS A 237 -6.25 -7.88 -3.45
C HIS A 237 -7.26 -7.04 -2.66
N TYR A 238 -6.80 -5.99 -1.99
CA TYR A 238 -7.67 -5.09 -1.22
C TYR A 238 -8.16 -3.87 -2.01
N GLY A 239 -7.77 -3.74 -3.28
CA GLY A 239 -8.18 -2.61 -4.11
C GLY A 239 -7.81 -1.26 -3.50
N ILE A 240 -6.61 -1.16 -2.90
CA ILE A 240 -6.20 0.05 -2.14
C ILE A 240 -6.23 1.31 -2.99
N LEU A 241 -5.98 1.19 -4.30
CA LEU A 241 -5.95 2.29 -5.27
C LEU A 241 -7.08 2.22 -6.31
N ASP A 242 -8.11 1.40 -6.10
CA ASP A 242 -9.08 1.03 -7.13
C ASP A 242 -10.36 1.87 -7.14
N ARG A 243 -10.37 3.06 -6.54
CA ARG A 243 -11.58 3.89 -6.47
C ARG A 243 -12.27 4.09 -7.83
N GLU A 244 -11.50 4.47 -8.85
CA GLU A 244 -12.03 4.73 -10.19
C GLU A 244 -12.34 3.42 -10.96
N TYR A 245 -11.63 2.33 -10.64
CA TYR A 245 -11.93 1.00 -11.17
C TYR A 245 -13.22 0.44 -10.58
N GLU A 246 -13.43 0.57 -9.26
CA GLU A 246 -14.67 0.14 -8.61
C GLU A 246 -15.88 0.95 -9.07
N ALA A 247 -15.72 2.25 -9.37
CA ALA A 247 -16.79 3.05 -9.98
C ALA A 247 -17.27 2.45 -11.32
N LEU A 248 -16.35 1.99 -12.17
CA LEU A 248 -16.70 1.31 -13.42
C LEU A 248 -17.37 -0.06 -13.18
N VAL A 249 -16.93 -0.80 -12.15
CA VAL A 249 -17.58 -2.07 -11.77
C VAL A 249 -19.00 -1.83 -11.28
N ASP A 250 -19.23 -0.79 -10.48
CA ASP A 250 -20.56 -0.39 -10.01
C ASP A 250 -21.49 0.03 -11.17
N GLU A 251 -20.93 0.54 -12.26
CA GLU A 251 -21.63 0.81 -13.53
C GLU A 251 -21.90 -0.48 -14.35
N GLY A 252 -21.51 -1.64 -13.85
CA GLY A 252 -21.71 -2.94 -14.50
C GLY A 252 -20.63 -3.33 -15.51
N ARG A 253 -19.46 -2.68 -15.52
CA ARG A 253 -18.34 -3.04 -16.39
C ARG A 253 -17.54 -4.19 -15.81
N SER A 254 -17.14 -5.13 -16.65
CA SER A 254 -16.19 -6.18 -16.31
C SER A 254 -14.79 -5.73 -16.72
N LEU A 255 -13.86 -5.72 -15.77
CA LEU A 255 -12.47 -5.31 -15.99
C LEU A 255 -11.56 -6.52 -15.76
N TRP A 256 -10.93 -7.00 -16.83
CA TRP A 256 -10.08 -8.21 -16.82
C TRP A 256 -8.87 -8.10 -15.87
N VAL A 257 -8.44 -6.86 -15.58
CA VAL A 257 -7.31 -6.60 -14.68
C VAL A 257 -7.66 -6.82 -13.22
N LEU A 258 -8.94 -6.82 -12.84
CA LEU A 258 -9.40 -7.02 -11.47
C LEU A 258 -9.68 -8.50 -11.23
N HIS A 259 -9.01 -9.09 -10.26
CA HIS A 259 -9.26 -10.47 -9.86
C HIS A 259 -10.64 -10.64 -9.20
N SER A 260 -11.30 -11.76 -9.48
CA SER A 260 -12.63 -12.04 -8.95
C SER A 260 -12.64 -12.37 -7.45
N ASP A 261 -11.50 -12.78 -6.90
CA ASP A 261 -11.31 -13.12 -5.48
C ASP A 261 -10.77 -11.95 -4.64
N ARG A 262 -10.69 -10.74 -5.22
CA ARG A 262 -10.30 -9.55 -4.46
C ARG A 262 -11.33 -9.21 -3.39
N VAL A 263 -10.87 -8.63 -2.32
CA VAL A 263 -11.69 -8.10 -1.22
C VAL A 263 -11.58 -6.57 -1.24
N ALA A 264 -12.26 -5.95 -2.22
CA ALA A 264 -12.18 -4.50 -2.41
C ALA A 264 -12.63 -3.75 -1.15
N THR A 265 -11.80 -2.81 -0.71
CA THR A 265 -12.11 -1.95 0.43
C THR A 265 -13.10 -0.85 0.02
N PRO A 266 -14.09 -0.49 0.88
CA PRO A 266 -14.98 0.65 0.59
C PRO A 266 -14.27 2.01 0.65
N TRP A 267 -13.03 2.06 1.10
CA TRP A 267 -12.21 3.28 1.18
C TRP A 267 -11.06 3.26 0.17
N ALA A 268 -11.25 2.58 -0.95
CA ALA A 268 -10.28 2.61 -2.04
C ALA A 268 -9.89 4.06 -2.37
N GLY A 269 -8.61 4.29 -2.53
CA GLY A 269 -8.06 5.56 -2.96
C GLY A 269 -7.74 5.57 -4.45
N ARG A 270 -7.12 6.65 -4.88
CA ARG A 270 -6.66 6.85 -6.26
C ARG A 270 -5.38 7.66 -6.35
N TYR A 271 -4.90 8.23 -5.25
CA TYR A 271 -3.76 9.14 -5.30
C TYR A 271 -2.47 8.49 -4.82
N ILE A 272 -1.42 8.69 -5.63
CA ILE A 272 -0.04 8.38 -5.30
C ILE A 272 0.72 9.70 -5.21
N VAL A 273 1.28 9.97 -4.04
CA VAL A 273 2.10 11.14 -3.76
C VAL A 273 3.56 10.71 -3.79
N VAL A 274 4.38 11.37 -4.61
CA VAL A 274 5.82 11.14 -4.63
C VAL A 274 6.54 12.37 -4.11
N VAL A 275 7.31 12.19 -3.06
CA VAL A 275 8.11 13.26 -2.42
C VAL A 275 9.59 12.91 -2.40
N ASP A 276 10.41 13.92 -2.14
CA ASP A 276 11.81 13.76 -1.72
C ASP A 276 11.99 14.43 -0.35
N SER A 277 12.22 13.64 0.68
CA SER A 277 12.40 14.16 2.04
C SER A 277 13.69 14.96 2.22
N GLN A 278 14.56 14.99 1.21
CA GLN A 278 15.86 15.67 1.21
C GLN A 278 16.77 15.27 2.39
N ARG A 279 16.58 14.08 2.94
CA ARG A 279 17.39 13.58 4.05
C ARG A 279 18.83 13.42 3.64
N LYS A 280 19.74 13.95 4.47
CA LYS A 280 21.20 13.85 4.26
C LYS A 280 21.78 12.55 4.82
N ALA A 281 21.05 11.87 5.69
CA ALA A 281 21.47 10.60 6.29
C ALA A 281 20.31 9.61 6.32
N ARG A 282 20.68 8.34 6.21
CA ARG A 282 19.72 7.23 6.23
C ARG A 282 19.21 6.97 7.64
N PRO A 283 17.89 6.99 7.87
CA PRO A 283 17.32 6.66 9.17
C PRO A 283 17.45 5.18 9.47
N VAL A 284 17.57 4.83 10.74
CA VAL A 284 17.71 3.43 11.21
C VAL A 284 16.51 2.58 10.78
N TRP A 285 15.30 3.14 10.72
CA TRP A 285 14.09 2.43 10.34
C TRP A 285 13.99 2.08 8.85
N SER A 286 14.83 2.69 7.99
CA SER A 286 14.95 2.33 6.56
C SER A 286 16.35 1.83 6.22
N PRO A 287 16.75 0.64 6.68
CA PRO A 287 18.10 0.13 6.47
C PRO A 287 18.35 -0.19 4.99
N PRO A 288 19.56 0.03 4.48
CA PRO A 288 19.91 -0.40 3.13
C PRO A 288 20.04 -1.93 3.08
N PRO A 289 19.85 -2.55 1.92
CA PRO A 289 20.14 -3.96 1.73
C PRO A 289 21.64 -4.25 1.97
N SER A 290 21.95 -5.43 2.45
CA SER A 290 23.34 -5.80 2.76
C SER A 290 24.23 -5.81 1.51
N ARG A 291 25.55 -5.57 1.69
CA ARG A 291 26.52 -5.63 0.59
C ARG A 291 26.51 -6.98 -0.13
N LYS A 292 26.37 -8.08 0.63
CA LYS A 292 26.31 -9.44 0.09
C LYS A 292 25.16 -9.64 -0.86
N VAL A 293 24.00 -9.08 -0.54
CA VAL A 293 22.80 -9.18 -1.38
C VAL A 293 22.96 -8.34 -2.65
N ARG A 294 23.44 -7.10 -2.51
CA ARG A 294 23.69 -6.20 -3.64
C ARG A 294 24.70 -6.76 -4.63
N ALA A 295 25.72 -7.48 -4.17
CA ALA A 295 26.74 -8.08 -5.01
C ALA A 295 26.21 -9.23 -5.91
N LYS A 296 25.00 -9.74 -5.65
CA LYS A 296 24.37 -10.77 -6.51
C LYS A 296 23.78 -10.20 -7.80
N VAL A 297 23.55 -8.91 -7.89
CA VAL A 297 23.07 -8.24 -9.10
C VAL A 297 24.28 -7.73 -9.87
N PRO A 298 24.48 -8.16 -11.13
CA PRO A 298 25.59 -7.67 -11.94
C PRO A 298 25.55 -6.13 -12.07
N PRO A 299 26.69 -5.43 -12.01
CA PRO A 299 26.74 -3.97 -11.98
C PRO A 299 26.05 -3.27 -13.15
N ASN A 300 26.05 -3.90 -14.31
CA ASN A 300 25.48 -3.35 -15.55
C ASN A 300 24.31 -4.20 -16.09
N ALA A 301 23.74 -5.09 -15.28
CA ALA A 301 22.58 -5.86 -15.70
C ALA A 301 21.42 -4.91 -15.99
N ASP A 302 20.77 -5.09 -17.12
CA ASP A 302 19.48 -4.47 -17.35
C ASP A 302 18.49 -5.08 -16.34
N THR A 303 18.00 -4.24 -15.45
CA THR A 303 17.05 -4.63 -14.39
C THR A 303 15.62 -4.26 -14.75
N ALA A 304 15.41 -3.67 -15.94
CA ALA A 304 14.09 -3.40 -16.49
C ALA A 304 13.68 -4.46 -17.52
N ASP A 305 12.43 -4.42 -17.90
CA ASP A 305 11.89 -5.21 -19.02
C ASP A 305 12.29 -4.60 -20.34
#